data_3e1e0e835e4e81f5d3b0be3fa36dd2d0
#
_entry.id   3e1e0e835e4e81f5d3b0be3fa36dd2d0
#
_cell.length_a   1.000
_cell.length_b   1.000
_cell.length_c   1.000
_cell.angle_alpha   90.00
_cell.angle_beta   90.00
_cell.angle_gamma   90.00
#
_symmetry.space_group_name_H-M   'P 1'
#
loop_
_entity.id
_entity.type
_entity.pdbx_description
1 polymer ?
#
loop_
_entity_poly.entity_id
_entity_poly.type
_entity_poly.pdbx_seq_one_letter_code
_entity_poly.pdbx_strand_id
1 'polypeptide(L)'
;MTVEYTIISIGTLSMNRLWGEGQPVRTSHATTTLVVEGKRRILVDPSLPAPALAARFFERTGKGLDTITDVFCTTLRPVHRRSIEALPAANWWTGPGELEAYREHLEGLQGNLERLAPEDKALVDADLRLVNRFKPAPDKFGEQVSLYPLFGPSPGSAGLLLTPSTSTIIIAGDAALTTEHVARAQVWEGCFDCNAAMDSLMDLLELADVIIPGHDNFMLSPRHWL
;
A
#
# COMPACT_ATOMS: atom_id res chain seq x y z
N MET A 1 -18.77 -14.09 8.79
CA MET A 1 -19.17 -13.18 7.66
C MET A 1 -18.05 -13.27 6.66
N THR A 2 -18.36 -13.34 5.37
CA THR A 2 -17.32 -13.44 4.33
C THR A 2 -16.66 -12.08 4.13
N VAL A 3 -15.33 -12.05 3.97
CA VAL A 3 -14.59 -10.86 3.60
C VAL A 3 -14.91 -10.46 2.15
N GLU A 4 -15.07 -9.18 1.91
CA GLU A 4 -15.30 -8.59 0.59
C GLU A 4 -14.24 -7.52 0.31
N TYR A 5 -13.90 -7.31 -0.96
CA TYR A 5 -13.02 -6.22 -1.36
C TYR A 5 -13.56 -5.48 -2.58
N THR A 6 -13.22 -4.21 -2.68
CA THR A 6 -13.61 -3.34 -3.80
C THR A 6 -12.43 -2.46 -4.19
N ILE A 7 -12.02 -2.48 -5.45
CA ILE A 7 -11.03 -1.54 -5.97
C ILE A 7 -11.70 -0.16 -6.09
N ILE A 8 -11.24 0.77 -5.28
CA ILE A 8 -11.72 2.17 -5.29
C ILE A 8 -11.08 2.95 -6.44
N SER A 9 -9.76 2.82 -6.60
CA SER A 9 -9.02 3.38 -7.73
C SER A 9 -7.87 2.46 -8.12
N ILE A 10 -7.69 2.28 -9.43
CA ILE A 10 -6.56 1.56 -10.00
C ILE A 10 -5.36 2.50 -10.00
N GLY A 11 -4.23 2.04 -9.48
CA GLY A 11 -2.99 2.78 -9.42
C GLY A 11 -2.28 2.89 -10.77
N THR A 12 -1.27 3.74 -10.81
CA THR A 12 -0.35 3.87 -11.95
C THR A 12 1.01 4.39 -11.52
N LEU A 13 2.07 3.98 -12.20
CA LEU A 13 3.40 4.55 -12.05
C LEU A 13 3.52 5.90 -12.78
N SER A 14 4.39 6.79 -12.30
CA SER A 14 4.73 8.01 -13.05
C SER A 14 5.46 7.70 -14.35
N MET A 15 6.26 6.63 -14.33
CA MET A 15 7.04 6.10 -15.44
C MET A 15 7.07 4.58 -15.34
N ASN A 16 6.80 3.87 -16.42
CA ASN A 16 6.96 2.42 -16.48
C ASN A 16 8.02 2.05 -17.54
N ARG A 17 9.19 1.64 -17.08
CA ARG A 17 10.30 1.25 -17.97
C ARG A 17 9.99 0.03 -18.82
N LEU A 18 9.10 -0.85 -18.34
CA LEU A 18 8.66 -2.02 -19.13
C LEU A 18 7.80 -1.61 -20.34
N TRP A 19 7.26 -0.39 -20.34
CA TRP A 19 6.57 0.22 -21.48
C TRP A 19 7.50 1.07 -22.35
N GLY A 20 8.81 1.08 -22.07
CA GLY A 20 9.80 1.87 -22.80
C GLY A 20 9.79 3.36 -22.45
N GLU A 21 9.16 3.74 -21.34
CA GLU A 21 9.14 5.13 -20.89
C GLU A 21 10.47 5.53 -20.24
N GLY A 22 11.10 6.61 -20.74
CA GLY A 22 12.38 7.12 -20.26
C GLY A 22 12.27 8.27 -19.26
N GLN A 23 11.07 8.82 -19.06
CA GLN A 23 10.81 9.94 -18.15
C GLN A 23 9.38 9.87 -17.58
N PRO A 24 9.09 10.53 -16.45
CA PRO A 24 7.74 10.61 -15.92
C PRO A 24 6.77 11.28 -16.92
N VAL A 25 5.66 10.60 -17.21
CA VAL A 25 4.63 11.05 -18.17
C VAL A 25 3.25 11.23 -17.52
N ARG A 26 3.11 10.84 -16.24
CA ARG A 26 1.85 10.96 -15.47
C ARG A 26 2.13 11.10 -13.97
N THR A 27 1.11 11.49 -13.22
CA THR A 27 1.19 11.51 -11.74
C THR A 27 0.97 10.11 -11.20
N SER A 28 1.96 9.60 -10.46
CA SER A 28 1.86 8.30 -9.79
C SER A 28 0.81 8.32 -8.67
N HIS A 29 0.09 7.22 -8.53
CA HIS A 29 -0.73 6.90 -7.35
C HIS A 29 -0.85 5.39 -7.20
N ALA A 30 -0.99 4.93 -5.94
CA ALA A 30 -1.16 3.52 -5.65
C ALA A 30 -2.62 3.07 -5.87
N THR A 31 -2.80 1.79 -6.06
CA THR A 31 -4.13 1.16 -6.09
C THR A 31 -4.75 1.24 -4.70
N THR A 32 -5.91 1.89 -4.61
CA THR A 32 -6.65 2.01 -3.36
C THR A 32 -7.74 0.95 -3.31
N THR A 33 -7.73 0.13 -2.26
CA THR A 33 -8.68 -0.98 -2.09
C THR A 33 -9.44 -0.83 -0.78
N LEU A 34 -10.76 -1.02 -0.82
CA LEU A 34 -11.59 -1.18 0.37
C LEU A 34 -11.74 -2.66 0.69
N VAL A 35 -11.46 -3.05 1.94
CA VAL A 35 -11.72 -4.39 2.48
C VAL A 35 -12.79 -4.29 3.55
N VAL A 36 -13.79 -5.15 3.49
CA VAL A 36 -14.92 -5.18 4.43
C VAL A 36 -15.05 -6.56 5.04
N GLU A 37 -15.01 -6.63 6.36
CA GLU A 37 -15.35 -7.83 7.13
C GLU A 37 -16.21 -7.44 8.34
N GLY A 38 -17.47 -7.83 8.32
CA GLY A 38 -18.43 -7.44 9.35
C GLY A 38 -18.64 -5.94 9.45
N LYS A 39 -18.25 -5.36 10.59
CA LYS A 39 -18.33 -3.91 10.81
C LYS A 39 -17.03 -3.17 10.44
N ARG A 40 -15.95 -3.89 10.22
CA ARG A 40 -14.64 -3.31 9.87
C ARG A 40 -14.60 -2.95 8.41
N ARG A 41 -14.11 -1.75 8.14
CA ARG A 41 -13.88 -1.20 6.79
C ARG A 41 -12.48 -0.64 6.74
N ILE A 42 -11.59 -1.40 6.08
CA ILE A 42 -10.17 -1.07 5.97
C ILE A 42 -9.95 -0.47 4.59
N LEU A 43 -9.53 0.78 4.52
CA LEU A 43 -9.09 1.40 3.28
C LEU A 43 -7.58 1.22 3.14
N VAL A 44 -7.15 0.49 2.12
CA VAL A 44 -5.74 0.24 1.84
C VAL A 44 -5.22 1.29 0.87
N ASP A 45 -4.09 1.90 1.20
CA ASP A 45 -3.34 2.88 0.41
C ASP A 45 -4.22 4.03 -0.14
N PRO A 46 -4.66 5.00 0.69
CA PRO A 46 -5.47 6.15 0.26
C PRO A 46 -4.62 7.14 -0.55
N SER A 47 -4.43 6.85 -1.84
CA SER A 47 -3.39 7.45 -2.69
C SER A 47 -3.86 8.60 -3.57
N LEU A 48 -5.14 8.66 -3.94
CA LEU A 48 -5.68 9.81 -4.69
C LEU A 48 -5.73 11.07 -3.81
N PRO A 49 -5.71 12.28 -4.40
CA PRO A 49 -6.05 13.49 -3.66
C PRO A 49 -7.42 13.37 -2.98
N ALA A 50 -7.58 13.93 -1.77
CA ALA A 50 -8.75 13.72 -0.92
C ALA A 50 -10.12 13.96 -1.61
N PRO A 51 -10.34 15.03 -2.41
CA PRO A 51 -11.60 15.19 -3.12
C PRO A 51 -11.88 14.10 -4.16
N ALA A 52 -10.82 13.65 -4.87
CA ALA A 52 -10.93 12.58 -5.87
C ALA A 52 -11.19 11.23 -5.20
N LEU A 53 -10.53 10.96 -4.07
CA LEU A 53 -10.77 9.76 -3.27
C LEU A 53 -12.21 9.71 -2.77
N ALA A 54 -12.72 10.81 -2.22
CA ALA A 54 -14.10 10.89 -1.71
C ALA A 54 -15.14 10.63 -2.84
N ALA A 55 -14.94 11.23 -4.01
CA ALA A 55 -15.80 11.04 -5.16
C ALA A 55 -15.79 9.58 -5.64
N ARG A 56 -14.61 8.98 -5.81
CA ARG A 56 -14.48 7.58 -6.22
C ARG A 56 -15.03 6.60 -5.20
N PHE A 57 -14.79 6.87 -3.92
CA PHE A 57 -15.30 6.03 -2.84
C PHE A 57 -16.83 6.04 -2.83
N PHE A 58 -17.44 7.22 -2.96
CA PHE A 58 -18.92 7.34 -3.05
C PHE A 58 -19.46 6.65 -4.30
N GLU A 59 -18.86 6.85 -5.47
CA GLU A 59 -19.24 6.21 -6.73
C GLU A 59 -19.26 4.67 -6.61
N ARG A 60 -18.23 4.09 -5.95
CA ARG A 60 -18.07 2.64 -5.84
C ARG A 60 -18.89 2.00 -4.74
N THR A 61 -19.23 2.74 -3.68
CA THR A 61 -19.79 2.17 -2.45
C THR A 61 -21.14 2.77 -2.05
N GLY A 62 -21.51 3.92 -2.59
CA GLY A 62 -22.66 4.73 -2.15
C GLY A 62 -22.49 5.32 -0.74
N LYS A 63 -21.25 5.33 -0.18
CA LYS A 63 -20.97 5.75 1.20
C LYS A 63 -19.92 6.86 1.23
N GLY A 64 -19.89 7.62 2.34
CA GLY A 64 -18.85 8.61 2.61
C GLY A 64 -17.60 7.98 3.24
N LEU A 65 -16.47 8.72 3.20
CA LEU A 65 -15.21 8.32 3.84
C LEU A 65 -15.30 8.21 5.36
N ASP A 66 -16.28 8.84 5.99
CA ASP A 66 -16.59 8.76 7.42
C ASP A 66 -17.00 7.36 7.88
N THR A 67 -17.36 6.47 6.94
CA THR A 67 -17.67 5.06 7.23
C THR A 67 -16.42 4.18 7.39
N ILE A 68 -15.22 4.67 7.04
CA ILE A 68 -13.96 3.94 7.17
C ILE A 68 -13.56 3.85 8.65
N THR A 69 -13.31 2.63 9.11
CA THR A 69 -12.90 2.35 10.49
C THR A 69 -11.39 2.30 10.65
N ASP A 70 -10.70 1.83 9.61
CA ASP A 70 -9.27 1.58 9.61
C ASP A 70 -8.66 1.98 8.26
N VAL A 71 -7.43 2.47 8.28
CA VAL A 71 -6.58 2.65 7.11
C VAL A 71 -5.37 1.75 7.28
N PHE A 72 -4.99 1.04 6.24
CA PHE A 72 -3.75 0.27 6.18
C PHE A 72 -2.89 0.80 5.04
N CYS A 73 -1.64 1.16 5.34
CA CYS A 73 -0.65 1.52 4.32
C CYS A 73 0.33 0.37 4.15
N THR A 74 0.46 -0.14 2.92
CA THR A 74 1.39 -1.22 2.58
C THR A 74 2.85 -0.78 2.75
N THR A 75 3.11 0.50 2.57
CA THR A 75 4.36 1.20 2.85
C THR A 75 4.04 2.64 3.29
N LEU A 76 4.96 3.29 4.01
CA LEU A 76 4.81 4.69 4.42
C LEU A 76 5.29 5.70 3.38
N ARG A 77 5.59 5.27 2.15
CA ARG A 77 5.89 6.20 1.05
C ARG A 77 4.74 7.19 0.83
N PRO A 78 5.01 8.49 0.59
CA PRO A 78 3.96 9.51 0.45
C PRO A 78 2.89 9.19 -0.60
N VAL A 79 3.26 8.46 -1.67
CA VAL A 79 2.32 8.08 -2.74
C VAL A 79 1.21 7.15 -2.23
N HIS A 80 1.46 6.30 -1.22
CA HIS A 80 0.49 5.36 -0.65
C HIS A 80 -0.45 6.00 0.38
N ARG A 81 -0.09 7.15 0.96
CA ARG A 81 -0.81 7.79 2.06
C ARG A 81 -1.23 9.24 1.79
N ARG A 82 -1.31 9.64 0.52
CA ARG A 82 -1.50 11.04 0.11
C ARG A 82 -2.71 11.72 0.74
N SER A 83 -3.82 11.03 0.93
CA SER A 83 -5.04 11.60 1.49
C SER A 83 -5.40 11.05 2.87
N ILE A 84 -4.44 10.48 3.59
CA ILE A 84 -4.70 9.85 4.88
C ILE A 84 -5.27 10.83 5.92
N GLU A 85 -4.89 12.09 5.86
CA GLU A 85 -5.40 13.14 6.77
C GLU A 85 -6.89 13.46 6.55
N ALA A 86 -7.47 13.07 5.40
CA ALA A 86 -8.92 13.13 5.17
C ALA A 86 -9.70 12.03 5.92
N LEU A 87 -9.00 11.13 6.62
CA LEU A 87 -9.53 9.99 7.37
C LEU A 87 -9.19 10.11 8.88
N PRO A 88 -9.48 11.24 9.53
CA PRO A 88 -8.99 11.51 10.90
C PRO A 88 -9.61 10.61 11.97
N ALA A 89 -10.81 10.06 11.73
CA ALA A 89 -11.52 9.19 12.66
C ALA A 89 -11.09 7.73 12.59
N ALA A 90 -10.43 7.32 11.49
CA ALA A 90 -9.95 5.95 11.31
C ALA A 90 -8.69 5.67 12.13
N ASN A 91 -8.48 4.40 12.51
CA ASN A 91 -7.17 3.95 13.00
C ASN A 91 -6.23 3.79 11.82
N TRP A 92 -4.98 4.24 11.95
CA TRP A 92 -3.99 4.12 10.89
C TRP A 92 -2.96 3.05 11.24
N TRP A 93 -2.75 2.13 10.30
CA TRP A 93 -1.93 0.94 10.45
C TRP A 93 -0.92 0.81 9.31
N THR A 94 0.24 0.26 9.63
CA THR A 94 1.25 -0.20 8.66
C THR A 94 2.02 -1.36 9.28
N GLY A 95 2.86 -2.04 8.48
CA GLY A 95 3.73 -3.10 8.98
C GLY A 95 4.57 -2.63 10.17
N PRO A 96 4.77 -3.46 11.22
CA PRO A 96 5.58 -3.05 12.38
C PRO A 96 6.98 -2.59 12.00
N GLY A 97 7.69 -3.37 11.17
CA GLY A 97 9.03 -3.02 10.70
C GLY A 97 9.05 -1.79 9.79
N GLU A 98 7.98 -1.53 9.02
CA GLU A 98 7.85 -0.33 8.20
C GLU A 98 7.76 0.92 9.08
N LEU A 99 6.97 0.86 10.15
CA LEU A 99 6.80 1.97 11.07
C LEU A 99 8.09 2.30 11.80
N GLU A 100 8.81 1.28 12.26
CA GLU A 100 10.09 1.43 12.95
C GLU A 100 11.15 2.05 12.05
N ALA A 101 11.40 1.44 10.89
CA ALA A 101 12.41 1.92 9.95
C ALA A 101 12.12 3.34 9.43
N TYR A 102 10.84 3.67 9.19
CA TYR A 102 10.49 5.00 8.70
C TYR A 102 10.66 6.07 9.79
N ARG A 103 10.37 5.75 11.06
CA ARG A 103 10.66 6.65 12.20
C ARG A 103 12.15 6.89 12.35
N GLU A 104 12.95 5.83 12.35
CA GLU A 104 14.42 5.94 12.43
C GLU A 104 14.98 6.81 11.31
N HIS A 105 14.47 6.65 10.08
CA HIS A 105 14.84 7.48 8.93
C HIS A 105 14.55 8.97 9.19
N LEU A 106 13.33 9.30 9.63
CA LEU A 106 12.92 10.68 9.91
C LEU A 106 13.69 11.30 11.08
N GLU A 107 13.94 10.52 12.15
CA GLU A 107 14.75 10.95 13.30
C GLU A 107 16.21 11.21 12.88
N GLY A 108 16.76 10.38 12.00
CA GLY A 108 18.06 10.60 11.38
C GLY A 108 18.15 11.88 10.57
N LEU A 109 17.10 12.22 9.82
CA LEU A 109 16.98 13.50 9.11
C LEU A 109 16.86 14.66 10.10
N GLN A 110 16.06 14.51 11.16
CA GLN A 110 15.89 15.53 12.21
C GLN A 110 17.20 15.82 12.94
N GLY A 111 18.01 14.78 13.23
CA GLY A 111 19.34 14.94 13.82
C GLY A 111 20.33 15.74 12.94
N ASN A 112 20.04 15.88 11.65
CA ASN A 112 20.85 16.60 10.67
C ASN A 112 20.18 17.88 10.14
N LEU A 113 19.19 18.42 10.85
CA LEU A 113 18.37 19.57 10.41
C LEU A 113 19.18 20.81 10.03
N GLU A 114 20.35 21.04 10.66
CA GLU A 114 21.21 22.20 10.32
C GLU A 114 21.67 22.20 8.86
N ARG A 115 21.69 21.02 8.22
CA ARG A 115 22.10 20.82 6.83
C ARG A 115 20.94 20.88 5.83
N LEU A 116 19.69 20.92 6.30
CA LEU A 116 18.50 20.94 5.46
C LEU A 116 18.02 22.37 5.20
N ALA A 117 17.42 22.60 4.05
CA ALA A 117 16.71 23.84 3.77
C ALA A 117 15.49 24.02 4.69
N PRO A 118 15.06 25.26 5.03
CA PRO A 118 13.92 25.49 5.93
C PRO A 118 12.63 24.77 5.51
N GLU A 119 12.33 24.70 4.22
CA GLU A 119 11.20 23.98 3.64
C GLU A 119 11.29 22.47 3.90
N ASP A 120 12.48 21.86 3.77
CA ASP A 120 12.70 20.44 4.02
C ASP A 120 12.52 20.10 5.51
N LYS A 121 12.95 20.99 6.41
CA LYS A 121 12.71 20.86 7.85
C LYS A 121 11.22 20.79 8.17
N ALA A 122 10.45 21.71 7.59
CA ALA A 122 9.00 21.73 7.78
C ALA A 122 8.31 20.44 7.29
N LEU A 123 8.81 19.87 6.19
CA LEU A 123 8.32 18.59 5.62
C LEU A 123 8.65 17.42 6.56
N VAL A 124 9.88 17.33 7.08
CA VAL A 124 10.29 16.30 8.05
C VAL A 124 9.45 16.37 9.32
N ASP A 125 9.25 17.57 9.87
CA ASP A 125 8.42 17.76 11.08
C ASP A 125 6.94 17.41 10.83
N ALA A 126 6.40 17.73 9.66
CA ALA A 126 5.04 17.36 9.29
C ALA A 126 4.90 15.84 9.16
N ASP A 127 5.89 15.19 8.56
CA ASP A 127 5.90 13.75 8.36
C ASP A 127 6.06 12.99 9.68
N LEU A 128 6.89 13.47 10.61
CA LEU A 128 7.00 12.92 11.95
C LEU A 128 5.67 12.99 12.71
N ARG A 129 4.98 14.14 12.66
CA ARG A 129 3.65 14.27 13.28
C ARG A 129 2.64 13.29 12.70
N LEU A 130 2.67 13.10 11.39
CA LEU A 130 1.78 12.17 10.68
C LEU A 130 2.11 10.73 11.06
N VAL A 131 3.38 10.34 11.00
CA VAL A 131 3.84 8.97 11.29
C VAL A 131 3.59 8.57 12.74
N ASN A 132 3.66 9.51 13.68
CA ASN A 132 3.35 9.24 15.09
C ASN A 132 1.88 8.86 15.36
N ARG A 133 0.97 9.06 14.39
CA ARG A 133 -0.42 8.57 14.48
C ARG A 133 -0.57 7.11 14.03
N PHE A 134 0.39 6.59 13.28
CA PHE A 134 0.37 5.19 12.87
C PHE A 134 0.64 4.26 14.05
N LYS A 135 -0.04 3.12 13.99
CA LYS A 135 0.14 1.99 14.91
C LYS A 135 0.74 0.81 14.14
N PRO A 136 1.55 -0.03 14.78
CA PRO A 136 1.92 -1.30 14.19
C PRO A 136 0.66 -2.14 13.97
N ALA A 137 0.52 -2.68 12.76
CA ALA A 137 -0.62 -3.52 12.41
C ALA A 137 -0.63 -4.80 13.25
N PRO A 138 -1.81 -5.27 13.69
CA PRO A 138 -1.93 -6.58 14.30
C PRO A 138 -1.76 -7.69 13.25
N ASP A 139 -1.41 -8.89 13.67
CA ASP A 139 -1.31 -10.05 12.78
C ASP A 139 -2.62 -10.35 12.05
N LYS A 140 -3.76 -10.04 12.70
CA LYS A 140 -5.10 -10.22 12.13
C LYS A 140 -5.97 -9.01 12.36
N PHE A 141 -6.64 -8.57 11.30
CA PHE A 141 -7.69 -7.56 11.37
C PHE A 141 -9.08 -8.18 11.56
N GLY A 142 -9.25 -9.45 11.24
CA GLY A 142 -10.47 -10.20 11.31
C GLY A 142 -10.22 -11.71 11.21
N GLU A 143 -11.26 -12.48 10.99
CA GLU A 143 -11.12 -13.94 10.81
C GLU A 143 -10.48 -14.29 9.46
N GLN A 144 -10.80 -13.48 8.42
CA GLN A 144 -10.38 -13.70 7.03
C GLN A 144 -9.44 -12.60 6.50
N VAL A 145 -8.96 -11.69 7.36
CA VAL A 145 -8.03 -10.61 6.99
C VAL A 145 -6.81 -10.66 7.89
N SER A 146 -5.65 -10.97 7.34
CA SER A 146 -4.38 -11.08 8.06
C SER A 146 -3.32 -10.15 7.46
N LEU A 147 -2.41 -9.67 8.31
CA LEU A 147 -1.19 -9.02 7.86
C LEU A 147 -0.33 -10.05 7.11
N TYR A 148 0.25 -9.65 5.99
CA TYR A 148 1.14 -10.48 5.19
C TYR A 148 2.45 -9.75 4.94
N PRO A 149 3.57 -10.18 5.56
CA PRO A 149 4.87 -9.56 5.34
C PRO A 149 5.30 -9.69 3.87
N LEU A 150 5.77 -8.59 3.28
CA LEU A 150 6.22 -8.52 1.90
C LEU A 150 7.46 -7.61 1.83
N PHE A 151 8.55 -8.08 2.44
CA PHE A 151 9.77 -7.30 2.59
C PHE A 151 10.47 -7.02 1.25
N GLY A 152 11.27 -5.97 1.23
CA GLY A 152 12.15 -5.63 0.13
C GLY A 152 11.78 -4.36 -0.62
N PRO A 153 10.53 -4.08 -1.00
CA PRO A 153 10.15 -2.78 -1.56
C PRO A 153 10.50 -1.61 -0.64
N SER A 154 10.25 -1.77 0.64
CA SER A 154 10.75 -0.94 1.76
C SER A 154 11.15 -1.86 2.92
N PRO A 155 11.83 -1.36 3.98
CA PRO A 155 12.40 -2.21 5.04
C PRO A 155 11.39 -3.13 5.74
N GLY A 156 10.15 -2.68 5.87
CA GLY A 156 9.10 -3.42 6.58
C GLY A 156 7.76 -3.43 5.84
N SER A 157 7.78 -3.30 4.51
CA SER A 157 6.57 -3.35 3.69
C SER A 157 5.76 -4.62 3.95
N ALA A 158 4.45 -4.48 3.94
CA ALA A 158 3.51 -5.56 4.18
C ALA A 158 2.24 -5.36 3.36
N GLY A 159 1.56 -6.46 3.08
CA GLY A 159 0.26 -6.48 2.44
C GLY A 159 -0.83 -7.00 3.35
N LEU A 160 -2.01 -7.21 2.80
CA LEU A 160 -3.10 -7.92 3.45
C LEU A 160 -3.43 -9.20 2.70
N LEU A 161 -3.48 -10.30 3.44
CA LEU A 161 -3.96 -11.60 2.99
C LEU A 161 -5.44 -11.72 3.31
N LEU A 162 -6.27 -11.91 2.29
CA LEU A 162 -7.69 -12.15 2.41
C LEU A 162 -7.99 -13.60 2.05
N THR A 163 -8.72 -14.31 2.92
CA THR A 163 -9.04 -15.73 2.76
C THR A 163 -10.55 -15.97 2.76
N PRO A 164 -11.31 -15.48 1.75
CA PRO A 164 -12.66 -15.94 1.54
C PRO A 164 -12.67 -17.45 1.23
N SER A 165 -13.84 -18.08 1.30
CA SER A 165 -13.96 -19.54 1.31
C SER A 165 -13.38 -20.25 0.06
N THR A 166 -13.21 -19.57 -1.06
CA THR A 166 -12.88 -20.19 -2.36
C THR A 166 -11.60 -19.68 -3.01
N SER A 167 -10.93 -18.70 -2.40
CA SER A 167 -9.75 -18.07 -3.03
C SER A 167 -8.84 -17.42 -1.98
N THR A 168 -7.60 -17.26 -2.34
CA THR A 168 -6.60 -16.49 -1.58
C THR A 168 -6.29 -15.21 -2.34
N ILE A 169 -6.54 -14.06 -1.72
CA ILE A 169 -6.32 -12.76 -2.34
C ILE A 169 -5.23 -12.02 -1.56
N ILE A 170 -4.25 -11.48 -2.26
CA ILE A 170 -3.19 -10.68 -1.61
C ILE A 170 -3.21 -9.26 -2.17
N ILE A 171 -3.40 -8.29 -1.28
CA ILE A 171 -3.16 -6.86 -1.58
C ILE A 171 -1.68 -6.63 -1.32
N ALA A 172 -0.91 -6.53 -2.40
CA ALA A 172 0.54 -6.69 -2.34
C ALA A 172 1.33 -5.36 -2.23
N GLY A 173 0.69 -4.22 -2.54
CA GLY A 173 1.42 -2.97 -2.65
C GLY A 173 2.60 -3.08 -3.63
N ASP A 174 3.72 -2.46 -3.30
CA ASP A 174 4.90 -2.42 -4.17
C ASP A 174 5.65 -3.76 -4.31
N ALA A 175 5.28 -4.81 -3.55
CA ALA A 175 5.85 -6.15 -3.73
C ALA A 175 5.38 -6.80 -5.05
N ALA A 176 4.22 -6.40 -5.55
CA ALA A 176 3.75 -6.68 -6.90
C ALA A 176 3.45 -5.33 -7.56
N LEU A 177 4.42 -4.73 -8.24
CA LEU A 177 4.34 -3.34 -8.65
C LEU A 177 3.24 -3.09 -9.70
N THR A 178 3.28 -3.81 -10.83
CA THR A 178 2.25 -3.82 -11.89
C THR A 178 2.06 -5.24 -12.43
N THR A 179 1.03 -5.46 -13.21
CA THR A 179 0.76 -6.74 -13.86
C THR A 179 1.92 -7.21 -14.75
N GLU A 180 2.61 -6.30 -15.44
CA GLU A 180 3.77 -6.64 -16.27
C GLU A 180 4.98 -7.05 -15.44
N HIS A 181 5.22 -6.39 -14.28
CA HIS A 181 6.30 -6.79 -13.37
C HIS A 181 6.04 -8.20 -12.84
N VAL A 182 4.82 -8.49 -12.41
CA VAL A 182 4.41 -9.83 -11.95
C VAL A 182 4.58 -10.87 -13.06
N ALA A 183 4.08 -10.59 -14.26
CA ALA A 183 4.15 -11.52 -15.40
C ALA A 183 5.60 -11.83 -15.84
N ARG A 184 6.54 -10.92 -15.58
CA ARG A 184 7.96 -11.09 -15.89
C ARG A 184 8.79 -11.54 -14.69
N ALA A 185 8.18 -11.79 -13.54
CA ALA A 185 8.86 -12.02 -12.26
C ALA A 185 9.94 -10.96 -12.00
N GLN A 186 9.59 -9.69 -12.12
CA GLN A 186 10.48 -8.56 -11.92
C GLN A 186 9.99 -7.69 -10.77
N VAL A 187 10.91 -7.25 -9.93
CA VAL A 187 10.67 -6.30 -8.85
C VAL A 187 11.02 -4.87 -9.29
N TRP A 188 10.57 -3.90 -8.56
CA TRP A 188 10.90 -2.51 -8.81
C TRP A 188 12.41 -2.25 -8.60
N GLU A 189 13.06 -1.56 -9.53
CA GLU A 189 14.50 -1.25 -9.45
C GLU A 189 14.87 -0.35 -8.25
N GLY A 190 13.92 0.41 -7.71
CA GLY A 190 14.11 1.30 -6.57
C GLY A 190 13.70 0.67 -5.23
N CYS A 191 13.59 -0.66 -5.12
CA CYS A 191 13.35 -1.33 -3.85
C CYS A 191 14.53 -1.18 -2.90
N PHE A 192 14.26 -1.27 -1.61
CA PHE A 192 15.25 -1.19 -0.54
C PHE A 192 16.21 -2.39 -0.59
N ASP A 193 15.65 -3.59 -0.78
CA ASP A 193 16.37 -4.85 -0.97
C ASP A 193 15.72 -5.65 -2.09
N CYS A 194 16.38 -5.72 -3.24
CA CYS A 194 15.81 -6.39 -4.41
C CYS A 194 15.77 -7.92 -4.26
N ASN A 195 16.64 -8.53 -3.45
CA ASN A 195 16.59 -9.96 -3.20
C ASN A 195 15.39 -10.31 -2.32
N ALA A 196 15.22 -9.59 -1.20
CA ALA A 196 14.04 -9.76 -0.34
C ALA A 196 12.73 -9.44 -1.07
N ALA A 197 12.74 -8.44 -1.98
CA ALA A 197 11.57 -8.14 -2.80
C ALA A 197 11.25 -9.27 -3.79
N MET A 198 12.27 -9.92 -4.36
CA MET A 198 12.09 -11.06 -5.24
C MET A 198 11.55 -12.26 -4.48
N ASP A 199 12.11 -12.57 -3.30
CA ASP A 199 11.61 -13.65 -2.44
C ASP A 199 10.14 -13.42 -2.09
N SER A 200 9.79 -12.20 -1.66
CA SER A 200 8.40 -11.80 -1.38
C SER A 200 7.47 -11.96 -2.58
N LEU A 201 7.93 -11.60 -3.78
CA LEU A 201 7.17 -11.78 -5.02
C LEU A 201 6.94 -13.26 -5.33
N MET A 202 7.96 -14.10 -5.15
CA MET A 202 7.85 -15.54 -5.40
C MET A 202 6.88 -16.22 -4.41
N ASP A 203 7.00 -15.92 -3.11
CA ASP A 203 6.09 -16.41 -2.08
C ASP A 203 4.63 -15.99 -2.36
N LEU A 204 4.44 -14.75 -2.78
CA LEU A 204 3.13 -14.23 -3.18
C LEU A 204 2.57 -14.98 -4.38
N LEU A 205 3.38 -15.27 -5.40
CA LEU A 205 2.98 -16.03 -6.59
C LEU A 205 2.59 -17.46 -6.27
N GLU A 206 3.24 -18.09 -5.29
CA GLU A 206 2.90 -19.45 -4.85
C GLU A 206 1.59 -19.49 -4.08
N LEU A 207 1.27 -18.46 -3.30
CA LEU A 207 0.12 -18.47 -2.41
C LEU A 207 -1.15 -17.90 -3.03
N ALA A 208 -1.06 -16.78 -3.75
CA ALA A 208 -2.22 -16.02 -4.18
C ALA A 208 -2.97 -16.66 -5.36
N ASP A 209 -4.30 -16.65 -5.32
CA ASP A 209 -5.16 -16.86 -6.49
C ASP A 209 -5.41 -15.54 -7.22
N VAL A 210 -5.55 -14.45 -6.46
CA VAL A 210 -5.74 -13.09 -6.96
C VAL A 210 -4.70 -12.18 -6.31
N ILE A 211 -4.05 -11.37 -7.12
CA ILE A 211 -3.07 -10.37 -6.70
C ILE A 211 -3.65 -8.98 -6.98
N ILE A 212 -3.55 -8.08 -5.99
CA ILE A 212 -3.85 -6.67 -6.16
C ILE A 212 -2.52 -5.91 -6.10
N PRO A 213 -1.98 -5.50 -7.27
CA PRO A 213 -0.71 -4.78 -7.34
C PRO A 213 -0.79 -3.37 -6.76
N GLY A 214 0.38 -2.81 -6.42
CA GLY A 214 0.48 -1.46 -5.90
C GLY A 214 0.09 -0.39 -6.92
N HIS A 215 0.39 -0.60 -8.20
CA HIS A 215 0.22 0.42 -9.25
C HIS A 215 -0.47 -0.09 -10.52
N ASP A 216 -1.42 -1.00 -10.35
CA ASP A 216 -2.22 -1.55 -11.46
C ASP A 216 -3.55 -2.14 -10.96
N ASN A 217 -4.33 -2.70 -11.88
CA ASN A 217 -5.54 -3.44 -11.58
C ASN A 217 -5.24 -4.81 -10.97
N PHE A 218 -6.22 -5.44 -10.32
CA PHE A 218 -6.09 -6.82 -9.85
C PHE A 218 -5.86 -7.78 -11.02
N MET A 219 -5.19 -8.89 -10.75
CA MET A 219 -4.93 -9.95 -11.71
C MET A 219 -5.08 -11.33 -11.07
N LEU A 220 -5.37 -12.34 -11.88
CA LEU A 220 -5.25 -13.73 -11.48
C LEU A 220 -3.77 -14.11 -11.40
N SER A 221 -3.39 -14.90 -10.41
CA SER A 221 -2.02 -15.37 -10.30
C SER A 221 -1.61 -16.17 -11.54
N PRO A 222 -0.43 -15.93 -12.12
CA PRO A 222 0.08 -16.67 -13.28
C PRO A 222 0.19 -18.18 -13.07
N ARG A 223 0.29 -18.65 -11.81
CA ARG A 223 0.34 -20.09 -11.49
C ARG A 223 -0.86 -20.90 -12.03
N HIS A 224 -1.98 -20.23 -12.31
CA HIS A 224 -3.16 -20.88 -12.87
C HIS A 224 -3.09 -21.04 -14.40
N TRP A 225 -2.04 -20.54 -15.03
CA TRP A 225 -1.83 -20.61 -16.49
C TRP A 225 -0.73 -21.61 -16.88
N LEU A 226 -0.10 -22.23 -15.87
CA LEU A 226 0.88 -23.32 -16.01
C LEU A 226 0.22 -24.67 -15.68
#